data_7f6fa93e3c6c7f65da55a04d4943ab91
#
_entry.id   7f6fa93e3c6c7f65da55a04d4943ab91
#
_cell.length_a   1.000
_cell.length_b   1.000
_cell.length_c   1.000
_cell.angle_alpha   90.00
_cell.angle_beta   90.00
_cell.angle_gamma   90.00
#
_symmetry.space_group_name_H-M   'P 1'
#
loop_
_entity.id
_entity.type
_entity.pdbx_description
1 polymer ?
#
loop_
_entity_poly.entity_id
_entity_poly.type
_entity_poly.pdbx_seq_one_letter_code
_entity_poly.pdbx_strand_id
1 'polypeptide(L)'
;MIWFKMDMKKETIFSEVETANSKQLAVLKANFPQCFDKNGAFIQEKLLEIIRASEVELSKESYSLNWLGKSYARLLANLPPKTLLAEDKTHNQQEENKNSQNLLIKGDNLEVLKHMVNAYAEKVNMIYIDPPYNTGKDGFVYNDDRKFTPEQLSELAGIELDEANRILEFTTKGSSSHSAWLTFIYPRLYIARELLKEDGVIFISIDDNEDKQLGLLCDEVFGQGNFVAKLPTIMNLKGNHDNFGFSDTHEYIYVYAKNKDVCSLGQ
;
A
#
# COMPACT_ATOMS: atom_id res chain seq x y z
N MET A 1 11.57 -16.51 -21.60
CA MET A 1 10.69 -15.80 -20.66
C MET A 1 9.37 -16.58 -20.65
N ILE A 2 9.11 -17.36 -19.59
CA ILE A 2 7.90 -18.20 -19.53
C ILE A 2 6.85 -17.35 -18.81
N TRP A 3 5.90 -16.84 -19.59
CA TRP A 3 4.74 -16.14 -19.05
C TRP A 3 3.70 -17.18 -18.64
N PHE A 4 3.44 -17.32 -17.35
CA PHE A 4 2.28 -18.07 -16.88
C PHE A 4 1.03 -17.22 -17.12
N LYS A 5 0.17 -17.68 -18.01
CA LYS A 5 -1.18 -17.14 -18.20
C LYS A 5 -1.99 -17.57 -16.99
N MET A 6 -2.08 -16.72 -15.97
CA MET A 6 -2.97 -16.98 -14.83
C MET A 6 -4.39 -16.59 -15.19
N ASP A 7 -5.30 -17.52 -14.98
CA ASP A 7 -6.74 -17.27 -15.18
C ASP A 7 -7.29 -16.58 -13.92
N MET A 8 -7.17 -15.24 -13.86
CA MET A 8 -7.71 -14.43 -12.76
C MET A 8 -9.16 -14.76 -12.42
N LYS A 9 -9.94 -15.21 -13.40
CA LYS A 9 -11.35 -15.56 -13.20
C LYS A 9 -11.52 -16.78 -12.30
N LYS A 10 -10.65 -17.79 -12.43
CA LYS A 10 -10.69 -18.98 -11.57
C LYS A 10 -10.18 -18.71 -10.16
N GLU A 11 -9.12 -17.92 -10.03
CA GLU A 11 -8.51 -17.64 -8.74
C GLU A 11 -9.32 -16.66 -7.89
N THR A 12 -10.04 -15.71 -8.49
CA THR A 12 -10.86 -14.74 -7.73
C THR A 12 -12.23 -15.29 -7.30
N ILE A 13 -12.75 -16.32 -7.95
CA ILE A 13 -14.09 -16.86 -7.65
C ILE A 13 -14.06 -18.00 -6.62
N PHE A 14 -12.96 -18.77 -6.55
CA PHE A 14 -12.90 -20.04 -5.81
C PHE A 14 -11.86 -20.10 -4.70
N SER A 15 -11.03 -19.09 -4.51
CA SER A 15 -10.07 -19.04 -3.40
C SER A 15 -10.69 -18.38 -2.17
N GLU A 16 -10.26 -18.81 -0.98
CA GLU A 16 -10.50 -18.06 0.25
C GLU A 16 -9.98 -16.63 0.06
N VAL A 17 -10.70 -15.67 0.65
CA VAL A 17 -10.32 -14.26 0.53
C VAL A 17 -9.00 -14.04 1.24
N GLU A 18 -7.92 -13.88 0.48
CA GLU A 18 -6.62 -13.47 1.01
C GLU A 18 -6.55 -11.95 1.15
N THR A 19 -6.03 -11.50 2.27
CA THR A 19 -5.69 -10.09 2.51
C THR A 19 -4.17 -9.94 2.55
N ALA A 20 -3.69 -8.72 2.50
CA ALA A 20 -2.25 -8.42 2.53
C ALA A 20 -1.50 -9.07 3.71
N ASN A 21 -2.17 -9.30 4.85
CA ASN A 21 -1.57 -9.94 6.02
C ASN A 21 -1.77 -11.46 6.09
N SER A 22 -2.59 -12.07 5.23
CA SER A 22 -2.94 -13.49 5.34
C SER A 22 -1.72 -14.40 5.27
N LYS A 23 -0.80 -14.13 4.33
CA LYS A 23 0.44 -14.90 4.17
C LYS A 23 1.41 -14.71 5.33
N GLN A 24 1.60 -13.47 5.78
CA GLN A 24 2.47 -13.16 6.93
C GLN A 24 1.97 -13.81 8.20
N LEU A 25 0.66 -13.79 8.42
CA LEU A 25 0.03 -14.48 9.54
C LEU A 25 0.20 -16.01 9.43
N ALA A 26 0.08 -16.57 8.23
CA ALA A 26 0.32 -18.01 7.99
C ALA A 26 1.77 -18.40 8.29
N VAL A 27 2.75 -17.59 7.84
CA VAL A 27 4.18 -17.78 8.16
C VAL A 27 4.42 -17.70 9.66
N LEU A 28 3.83 -16.71 10.34
CA LEU A 28 3.94 -16.57 11.80
C LEU A 28 3.36 -17.78 12.53
N LYS A 29 2.17 -18.27 12.13
CA LYS A 29 1.55 -19.46 12.70
C LYS A 29 2.36 -20.73 12.45
N ALA A 30 2.92 -20.88 11.25
CA ALA A 30 3.71 -22.06 10.88
C ALA A 30 5.04 -22.13 11.63
N ASN A 31 5.75 -21.00 11.79
CA ASN A 31 7.06 -20.95 12.41
C ASN A 31 7.02 -20.75 13.93
N PHE A 32 5.95 -20.17 14.47
CA PHE A 32 5.79 -19.86 15.89
C PHE A 32 4.43 -20.34 16.43
N PRO A 33 4.06 -21.62 16.26
CA PRO A 33 2.75 -22.13 16.68
C PRO A 33 2.53 -21.98 18.19
N GLN A 34 3.60 -21.99 19.01
CA GLN A 34 3.54 -21.78 20.45
C GLN A 34 3.10 -20.37 20.87
N CYS A 35 3.17 -19.41 19.93
CA CYS A 35 2.69 -18.04 20.16
C CYS A 35 1.16 -17.89 19.95
N PHE A 36 0.45 -18.98 19.75
CA PHE A 36 -1.01 -18.99 19.60
C PHE A 36 -1.64 -19.92 20.62
N ASP A 37 -2.79 -19.53 21.17
CA ASP A 37 -3.58 -20.39 22.03
C ASP A 37 -4.43 -21.39 21.22
N LYS A 38 -5.16 -22.28 21.94
CA LYS A 38 -6.04 -23.28 21.31
C LYS A 38 -7.19 -22.70 20.48
N ASN A 39 -7.52 -21.42 20.69
CA ASN A 39 -8.56 -20.72 19.96
C ASN A 39 -7.97 -19.88 18.81
N GLY A 40 -6.64 -19.91 18.61
CA GLY A 40 -5.93 -19.16 17.58
C GLY A 40 -5.60 -17.70 17.97
N ALA A 41 -5.79 -17.31 19.23
CA ALA A 41 -5.40 -16.00 19.72
C ALA A 41 -3.89 -15.90 19.92
N PHE A 42 -3.30 -14.79 19.48
CA PHE A 42 -1.86 -14.55 19.55
C PHE A 42 -1.42 -14.13 20.95
N ILE A 43 -0.38 -14.77 21.48
CA ILE A 43 0.20 -14.54 22.80
C ILE A 43 1.54 -13.81 22.62
N GLN A 44 1.52 -12.50 22.73
CA GLN A 44 2.67 -11.62 22.48
C GLN A 44 3.87 -11.95 23.41
N GLU A 45 3.64 -12.28 24.66
CA GLU A 45 4.66 -12.59 25.65
C GLU A 45 5.54 -13.76 25.21
N LYS A 46 4.96 -14.78 24.60
CA LYS A 46 5.73 -15.94 24.09
C LYS A 46 6.66 -15.58 22.93
N LEU A 47 6.27 -14.66 22.06
CA LEU A 47 7.16 -14.16 21.02
C LEU A 47 8.30 -13.33 21.61
N LEU A 48 8.00 -12.49 22.61
CA LEU A 48 9.02 -11.71 23.32
C LEU A 48 10.03 -12.59 24.07
N GLU A 49 9.60 -13.72 24.64
CA GLU A 49 10.49 -14.70 25.26
C GLU A 49 11.51 -15.27 24.26
N ILE A 50 11.06 -15.62 23.04
CA ILE A 50 11.92 -16.13 21.97
C ILE A 50 12.97 -15.08 21.58
N ILE A 51 12.53 -13.84 21.36
CA ILE A 51 13.42 -12.73 20.97
C ILE A 51 14.47 -12.45 22.05
N ARG A 52 14.07 -12.42 23.33
CA ARG A 52 14.98 -12.19 24.46
C ARG A 52 15.98 -13.31 24.66
N ALA A 53 15.57 -14.56 24.38
CA ALA A 53 16.46 -15.72 24.50
C ALA A 53 17.57 -15.75 23.43
N SER A 54 17.41 -15.00 22.35
CA SER A 54 18.34 -14.96 21.20
C SER A 54 19.33 -13.79 21.24
N GLU A 55 19.50 -13.11 22.36
CA GLU A 55 20.37 -11.92 22.53
C GLU A 55 20.03 -10.77 21.56
N VAL A 56 18.83 -10.76 20.98
CA VAL A 56 18.35 -9.67 20.15
C VAL A 56 17.95 -8.50 21.03
N GLU A 57 18.62 -7.37 20.85
CA GLU A 57 18.25 -6.15 21.58
C GLU A 57 16.87 -5.65 21.12
N LEU A 58 15.96 -5.45 22.06
CA LEU A 58 14.72 -4.77 21.81
C LEU A 58 14.99 -3.26 21.74
N SER A 59 14.71 -2.67 20.60
CA SER A 59 14.82 -1.20 20.48
C SER A 59 13.91 -0.52 21.49
N LYS A 60 14.48 0.36 22.29
CA LYS A 60 13.75 1.17 23.27
C LYS A 60 13.16 2.42 22.64
N GLU A 61 13.69 2.82 21.50
CA GLU A 61 13.25 3.97 20.72
C GLU A 61 12.79 3.50 19.36
N SER A 62 11.51 3.70 19.05
CA SER A 62 10.97 3.48 17.72
C SER A 62 10.36 4.77 17.22
N TYR A 63 10.83 5.24 16.06
CA TYR A 63 10.13 6.28 15.32
C TYR A 63 8.97 5.65 14.57
N SER A 64 7.79 6.22 14.68
CA SER A 64 6.64 5.84 13.86
C SER A 64 5.92 7.07 13.35
N LEU A 65 5.56 7.06 12.08
CA LEU A 65 4.72 8.09 11.50
C LEU A 65 3.29 7.95 12.01
N ASN A 66 2.76 8.97 12.66
CA ASN A 66 1.37 8.99 13.15
C ASN A 66 0.58 10.12 12.51
N TRP A 67 -0.66 9.82 12.15
CA TRP A 67 -1.63 10.79 11.61
C TRP A 67 -3.06 10.39 11.95
N LEU A 68 -3.97 11.34 11.88
CA LEU A 68 -5.41 11.04 12.00
C LEU A 68 -5.88 10.18 10.83
N GLY A 69 -6.39 8.99 11.12
CA GLY A 69 -6.84 8.01 10.11
C GLY A 69 -5.85 6.86 9.84
N LYS A 70 -4.71 6.77 10.55
CA LYS A 70 -3.76 5.66 10.38
C LYS A 70 -4.39 4.30 10.65
N SER A 71 -5.14 4.16 11.73
CA SER A 71 -5.86 2.93 12.10
C SER A 71 -6.90 2.56 11.04
N TYR A 72 -7.61 3.55 10.51
CA TYR A 72 -8.54 3.38 9.40
C TYR A 72 -7.84 2.92 8.11
N ALA A 73 -6.72 3.55 7.74
CA ALA A 73 -5.92 3.15 6.59
C ALA A 73 -5.43 1.70 6.68
N ARG A 74 -5.00 1.27 7.87
CA ARG A 74 -4.63 -0.13 8.15
C ARG A 74 -5.81 -1.08 7.99
N LEU A 75 -6.98 -0.71 8.49
CA LEU A 75 -8.21 -1.47 8.30
C LEU A 75 -8.52 -1.61 6.80
N LEU A 76 -8.49 -0.52 6.04
CA LEU A 76 -8.75 -0.53 4.60
C LEU A 76 -7.82 -1.47 3.82
N ALA A 77 -6.54 -1.55 4.18
CA ALA A 77 -5.58 -2.46 3.55
C ALA A 77 -5.95 -3.94 3.74
N ASN A 78 -6.61 -4.27 4.85
CA ASN A 78 -6.93 -5.65 5.26
C ASN A 78 -8.37 -6.08 4.99
N LEU A 79 -9.24 -5.17 4.59
CA LEU A 79 -10.60 -5.53 4.20
C LEU A 79 -10.64 -6.17 2.82
N PRO A 80 -11.49 -7.20 2.60
CA PRO A 80 -11.68 -7.80 1.28
C PRO A 80 -12.23 -6.77 0.28
N PRO A 81 -12.08 -7.02 -1.03
CA PRO A 81 -12.71 -6.19 -2.04
C PRO A 81 -14.24 -6.26 -1.91
N LYS A 82 -14.91 -5.13 -2.12
CA LYS A 82 -16.39 -5.03 -2.14
C LYS A 82 -16.97 -5.09 -3.55
N THR A 83 -16.11 -5.17 -4.57
CA THR A 83 -16.46 -5.17 -5.97
C THR A 83 -16.20 -6.52 -6.62
N LEU A 84 -16.66 -6.71 -7.86
CA LEU A 84 -16.36 -7.85 -8.69
C LEU A 84 -15.68 -7.42 -9.97
N LEU A 85 -14.71 -8.21 -10.43
CA LEU A 85 -14.11 -8.02 -11.74
C LEU A 85 -15.03 -8.55 -12.84
N ALA A 86 -15.29 -7.74 -13.84
CA ALA A 86 -16.07 -8.11 -15.02
C ALA A 86 -15.22 -7.94 -16.29
N GLU A 87 -15.31 -8.90 -17.18
CA GLU A 87 -14.62 -8.85 -18.47
C GLU A 87 -15.30 -7.85 -19.40
N ASP A 88 -14.51 -6.94 -20.00
CA ASP A 88 -14.94 -6.13 -21.15
C ASP A 88 -14.81 -6.95 -22.44
N LYS A 89 -15.85 -7.73 -22.73
CA LYS A 89 -15.86 -8.62 -23.91
C LYS A 89 -15.73 -7.85 -25.22
N THR A 90 -16.33 -6.66 -25.30
CA THR A 90 -16.29 -5.83 -26.50
C THR A 90 -14.88 -5.40 -26.84
N HIS A 91 -14.14 -4.96 -25.82
CA HIS A 91 -12.74 -4.56 -25.98
C HIS A 91 -11.83 -5.78 -26.25
N ASN A 92 -11.99 -6.86 -25.48
CA ASN A 92 -11.11 -8.03 -25.56
C ASN A 92 -11.24 -8.82 -26.86
N GLN A 93 -12.40 -8.76 -27.55
CA GLN A 93 -12.64 -9.47 -28.80
C GLN A 93 -12.15 -8.71 -30.05
N GLN A 94 -11.71 -7.46 -29.92
CA GLN A 94 -11.12 -6.73 -31.06
C GLN A 94 -9.87 -7.45 -31.55
N GLU A 95 -9.63 -7.46 -32.86
CA GLU A 95 -8.52 -8.18 -33.49
C GLU A 95 -7.15 -7.80 -32.89
N GLU A 96 -6.97 -6.52 -32.57
CA GLU A 96 -5.75 -5.99 -31.96
C GLU A 96 -5.54 -6.43 -30.50
N ASN A 97 -6.60 -6.82 -29.78
CA ASN A 97 -6.55 -7.12 -28.35
C ASN A 97 -6.63 -8.60 -28.02
N LYS A 98 -7.22 -9.41 -28.89
CA LYS A 98 -7.54 -10.83 -28.60
C LYS A 98 -6.34 -11.71 -28.19
N ASN A 99 -5.14 -11.34 -28.62
CA ASN A 99 -3.90 -12.05 -28.30
C ASN A 99 -3.01 -11.27 -27.29
N SER A 100 -3.48 -10.14 -26.76
CA SER A 100 -2.73 -9.36 -25.79
C SER A 100 -2.53 -10.16 -24.49
N GLN A 101 -1.32 -10.07 -23.93
CA GLN A 101 -1.00 -10.58 -22.60
C GLN A 101 -1.05 -9.46 -21.55
N ASN A 102 -1.29 -8.23 -21.96
CA ASN A 102 -1.43 -7.09 -21.06
C ASN A 102 -2.83 -7.04 -20.44
N LEU A 103 -2.92 -6.55 -19.22
CA LEU A 103 -4.17 -6.32 -18.52
C LEU A 103 -4.39 -4.82 -18.32
N LEU A 104 -5.59 -4.35 -18.68
CA LEU A 104 -6.09 -3.04 -18.28
C LEU A 104 -7.31 -3.25 -17.39
N ILE A 105 -7.21 -2.83 -16.14
CA ILE A 105 -8.30 -2.96 -15.16
C ILE A 105 -8.79 -1.56 -14.82
N LYS A 106 -10.08 -1.29 -15.07
CA LYS A 106 -10.72 0.01 -14.80
C LYS A 106 -11.52 -0.06 -13.50
N GLY A 107 -11.27 0.87 -12.58
CA GLY A 107 -11.98 0.96 -11.31
C GLY A 107 -11.21 1.76 -10.27
N ASP A 108 -11.70 1.80 -9.05
CA ASP A 108 -10.91 2.28 -7.92
C ASP A 108 -9.67 1.39 -7.73
N ASN A 109 -8.50 2.01 -7.70
CA ASN A 109 -7.25 1.28 -7.70
C ASN A 109 -7.00 0.50 -6.39
N LEU A 110 -7.57 0.92 -5.25
CA LEU A 110 -7.49 0.13 -4.02
C LEU A 110 -8.29 -1.18 -4.14
N GLU A 111 -9.50 -1.11 -4.71
CA GLU A 111 -10.31 -2.30 -4.96
C GLU A 111 -9.63 -3.24 -5.97
N VAL A 112 -9.05 -2.67 -7.05
CA VAL A 112 -8.27 -3.43 -8.05
C VAL A 112 -7.08 -4.15 -7.41
N LEU A 113 -6.29 -3.44 -6.60
CA LEU A 113 -5.14 -4.02 -5.89
C LEU A 113 -5.55 -5.19 -4.99
N LYS A 114 -6.68 -5.08 -4.27
CA LYS A 114 -7.20 -6.18 -3.45
C LYS A 114 -7.56 -7.41 -4.27
N HIS A 115 -8.17 -7.24 -5.44
CA HIS A 115 -8.44 -8.35 -6.36
C HIS A 115 -7.14 -9.00 -6.88
N MET A 116 -6.07 -8.23 -7.01
CA MET A 116 -4.79 -8.74 -7.51
C MET A 116 -4.04 -9.60 -6.49
N VAL A 117 -4.29 -9.45 -5.19
CA VAL A 117 -3.54 -10.19 -4.16
C VAL A 117 -3.57 -11.70 -4.39
N ASN A 118 -4.73 -12.28 -4.66
CA ASN A 118 -4.86 -13.71 -4.86
C ASN A 118 -4.05 -14.24 -6.06
N ALA A 119 -4.04 -13.48 -7.15
CA ALA A 119 -3.43 -13.92 -8.42
C ALA A 119 -1.96 -13.49 -8.57
N TYR A 120 -1.58 -12.35 -8.01
CA TYR A 120 -0.32 -11.68 -8.29
C TYR A 120 0.57 -11.43 -7.07
N ALA A 121 0.21 -11.89 -5.86
CA ALA A 121 1.11 -11.77 -4.71
C ALA A 121 2.48 -12.41 -5.03
N GLU A 122 3.57 -11.67 -4.75
CA GLU A 122 4.95 -12.08 -4.99
C GLU A 122 5.29 -12.40 -6.46
N LYS A 123 4.57 -11.80 -7.41
CA LYS A 123 4.76 -12.06 -8.85
C LYS A 123 5.15 -10.83 -9.67
N VAL A 124 5.02 -9.64 -9.12
CA VAL A 124 5.30 -8.39 -9.82
C VAL A 124 6.77 -8.02 -9.66
N ASN A 125 7.48 -7.82 -10.77
CA ASN A 125 8.90 -7.45 -10.75
C ASN A 125 9.08 -5.96 -10.44
N MET A 126 8.22 -5.11 -11.00
CA MET A 126 8.32 -3.65 -10.87
C MET A 126 6.93 -3.03 -10.80
N ILE A 127 6.78 -2.06 -9.93
CA ILE A 127 5.61 -1.19 -9.84
C ILE A 127 6.08 0.25 -10.09
N TYR A 128 5.36 0.98 -10.92
CA TYR A 128 5.51 2.43 -11.06
C TYR A 128 4.16 3.08 -10.75
N ILE A 129 4.17 4.08 -9.88
CA ILE A 129 2.98 4.86 -9.56
C ILE A 129 3.28 6.36 -9.62
N ASP A 130 2.29 7.09 -10.05
CA ASP A 130 2.24 8.55 -10.09
C ASP A 130 0.95 8.98 -9.34
N PRO A 131 1.01 9.09 -8.00
CA PRO A 131 -0.15 9.42 -7.19
C PRO A 131 -0.51 10.91 -7.32
N PRO A 132 -1.70 11.35 -6.89
CA PRO A 132 -1.97 12.78 -6.75
C PRO A 132 -0.98 13.40 -5.76
N TYR A 133 -0.46 14.61 -6.07
CA TYR A 133 0.60 15.26 -5.28
C TYR A 133 0.05 16.16 -4.16
N ASN A 134 -1.28 16.26 -4.05
CA ASN A 134 -1.95 17.11 -3.05
C ASN A 134 -1.57 18.60 -3.14
N THR A 135 -1.43 19.09 -4.37
CA THR A 135 -1.03 20.49 -4.65
C THR A 135 -2.14 21.49 -4.35
N GLY A 136 -3.35 21.04 -4.01
CA GLY A 136 -4.57 21.85 -3.92
C GLY A 136 -5.12 22.29 -5.27
N LYS A 137 -4.42 22.01 -6.37
CA LYS A 137 -4.82 22.32 -7.77
C LYS A 137 -5.03 21.05 -8.60
N ASP A 138 -4.54 19.92 -8.15
CA ASP A 138 -4.66 18.58 -8.77
C ASP A 138 -6.04 17.94 -8.58
N GLY A 139 -6.93 18.61 -7.86
CA GLY A 139 -8.29 18.11 -7.59
C GLY A 139 -8.33 16.96 -6.56
N PHE A 140 -7.22 16.67 -5.89
CA PHE A 140 -7.20 15.64 -4.85
C PHE A 140 -8.09 16.05 -3.68
N VAL A 141 -9.11 15.24 -3.43
CA VAL A 141 -9.95 15.28 -2.22
C VAL A 141 -10.20 13.85 -1.82
N TYR A 142 -9.70 13.46 -0.66
CA TYR A 142 -9.99 12.14 -0.13
C TYR A 142 -11.43 12.08 0.38
N ASN A 143 -12.21 11.20 -0.21
CA ASN A 143 -13.57 10.89 0.20
C ASN A 143 -13.75 9.37 0.10
N ASP A 144 -14.09 8.72 1.23
CA ASP A 144 -14.37 7.30 1.25
C ASP A 144 -15.88 7.05 1.30
N ASP A 145 -16.37 6.21 0.40
CA ASP A 145 -17.78 5.82 0.31
C ASP A 145 -18.16 4.67 1.25
N ARG A 146 -17.21 4.13 2.01
CA ARG A 146 -17.45 3.07 3.01
C ARG A 146 -18.21 3.64 4.19
N LYS A 147 -19.40 3.10 4.42
CA LYS A 147 -20.29 3.54 5.48
C LYS A 147 -20.10 2.67 6.71
N PHE A 148 -19.17 3.05 7.58
CA PHE A 148 -19.07 2.51 8.93
C PHE A 148 -19.86 3.38 9.90
N THR A 149 -20.46 2.77 10.93
CA THR A 149 -20.83 3.53 12.13
C THR A 149 -19.60 3.75 13.02
N PRO A 150 -19.60 4.76 13.90
CA PRO A 150 -18.49 4.96 14.83
C PRO A 150 -18.17 3.72 15.68
N GLU A 151 -19.20 2.99 16.12
CA GLU A 151 -19.07 1.78 16.92
C GLU A 151 -18.39 0.65 16.10
N GLN A 152 -18.82 0.47 14.85
CA GLN A 152 -18.21 -0.52 13.97
C GLN A 152 -16.74 -0.20 13.69
N LEU A 153 -16.42 1.07 13.42
CA LEU A 153 -15.03 1.46 13.18
C LEU A 153 -14.19 1.32 14.44
N SER A 154 -14.69 1.71 15.60
CA SER A 154 -14.04 1.55 16.90
C SER A 154 -13.67 0.08 17.16
N GLU A 155 -14.63 -0.83 16.97
CA GLU A 155 -14.42 -2.28 17.17
C GLU A 155 -13.42 -2.86 16.16
N LEU A 156 -13.61 -2.59 14.87
CA LEU A 156 -12.77 -3.15 13.79
C LEU A 156 -11.34 -2.62 13.79
N ALA A 157 -11.16 -1.36 14.11
CA ALA A 157 -9.84 -0.72 14.10
C ALA A 157 -9.15 -0.73 15.48
N GLY A 158 -9.86 -1.15 16.54
CA GLY A 158 -9.34 -1.19 17.90
C GLY A 158 -9.01 0.21 18.46
N ILE A 159 -9.87 1.21 18.19
CA ILE A 159 -9.68 2.61 18.59
C ILE A 159 -10.85 3.10 19.46
N GLU A 160 -10.63 4.20 20.18
CA GLU A 160 -11.68 4.84 20.96
C GLU A 160 -12.79 5.41 20.07
N LEU A 161 -14.01 5.45 20.61
CA LEU A 161 -15.20 5.90 19.88
C LEU A 161 -15.07 7.36 19.39
N ASP A 162 -14.45 8.23 20.18
CA ASP A 162 -14.20 9.63 19.81
C ASP A 162 -13.21 9.73 18.63
N GLU A 163 -12.20 8.88 18.59
CA GLU A 163 -11.29 8.81 17.46
C GLU A 163 -11.99 8.28 16.21
N ALA A 164 -12.83 7.26 16.34
CA ALA A 164 -13.64 6.72 15.25
C ALA A 164 -14.58 7.80 14.65
N ASN A 165 -15.25 8.58 15.50
CA ASN A 165 -16.08 9.71 15.08
C ASN A 165 -15.28 10.76 14.27
N ARG A 166 -14.12 11.16 14.78
CA ARG A 166 -13.25 12.14 14.11
C ARG A 166 -12.77 11.64 12.76
N ILE A 167 -12.42 10.36 12.65
CA ILE A 167 -11.98 9.73 11.39
C ILE A 167 -13.15 9.73 10.39
N LEU A 168 -14.34 9.31 10.79
CA LEU A 168 -15.50 9.28 9.90
C LEU A 168 -15.92 10.68 9.44
N GLU A 169 -15.88 11.66 10.33
CA GLU A 169 -16.12 13.05 9.97
C GLU A 169 -15.11 13.57 8.94
N PHE A 170 -13.85 13.28 9.16
CA PHE A 170 -12.72 13.62 8.28
C PHE A 170 -12.85 12.97 6.90
N THR A 171 -13.18 11.67 6.83
CA THR A 171 -13.28 10.93 5.56
C THR A 171 -14.56 11.24 4.77
N THR A 172 -15.64 11.65 5.46
CA THR A 172 -16.94 11.94 4.84
C THR A 172 -17.03 13.37 4.27
N LYS A 173 -16.38 14.33 4.92
CA LYS A 173 -16.41 15.73 4.49
C LYS A 173 -15.52 16.04 3.29
N GLY A 174 -14.65 15.09 2.92
CA GLY A 174 -13.60 15.32 1.94
C GLY A 174 -12.48 16.20 2.52
N SER A 175 -11.26 15.79 2.36
CA SER A 175 -10.09 16.51 2.86
C SER A 175 -8.91 16.38 1.89
N SER A 176 -8.14 17.45 1.79
CA SER A 176 -6.87 17.52 1.06
C SER A 176 -5.67 17.73 1.99
N SER A 177 -5.81 17.40 3.29
CA SER A 177 -4.70 17.48 4.26
C SER A 177 -3.67 16.36 4.04
N HIS A 178 -2.46 16.53 4.58
CA HIS A 178 -1.45 15.46 4.61
C HIS A 178 -1.98 14.17 5.25
N SER A 179 -2.82 14.28 6.31
CA SER A 179 -3.48 13.11 6.90
C SER A 179 -4.44 12.41 5.93
N ALA A 180 -5.16 13.17 5.09
CA ALA A 180 -6.02 12.62 4.05
C ALA A 180 -5.21 11.90 2.98
N TRP A 181 -4.14 12.51 2.54
CA TRP A 181 -3.25 11.93 1.56
C TRP A 181 -2.59 10.64 2.08
N LEU A 182 -2.07 10.66 3.30
CA LEU A 182 -1.51 9.47 3.95
C LEU A 182 -2.55 8.34 4.09
N THR A 183 -3.78 8.68 4.46
CA THR A 183 -4.88 7.70 4.57
C THR A 183 -5.25 7.09 3.22
N PHE A 184 -5.15 7.88 2.15
CA PHE A 184 -5.37 7.43 0.77
C PHE A 184 -4.25 6.52 0.27
N ILE A 185 -2.98 6.92 0.44
CA ILE A 185 -1.85 6.23 -0.20
C ILE A 185 -1.40 4.98 0.58
N TYR A 186 -1.49 4.99 1.93
CA TYR A 186 -1.02 3.89 2.78
C TYR A 186 -1.56 2.51 2.36
N PRO A 187 -2.88 2.28 2.24
CA PRO A 187 -3.39 0.95 1.92
C PRO A 187 -2.95 0.48 0.53
N ARG A 188 -2.72 1.40 -0.39
CA ARG A 188 -2.24 1.12 -1.75
C ARG A 188 -0.79 0.65 -1.76
N LEU A 189 0.08 1.34 -1.04
CA LEU A 189 1.49 0.94 -0.90
C LEU A 189 1.63 -0.37 -0.13
N TYR A 190 0.82 -0.54 0.91
CA TYR A 190 0.82 -1.76 1.72
C TYR A 190 0.49 -3.01 0.89
N ILE A 191 -0.56 -2.93 0.05
CA ILE A 191 -0.92 -4.03 -0.85
C ILE A 191 0.09 -4.16 -1.99
N ALA A 192 0.58 -3.05 -2.55
CA ALA A 192 1.58 -3.06 -3.62
C ALA A 192 2.85 -3.81 -3.20
N ARG A 193 3.30 -3.64 -1.95
CA ARG A 193 4.42 -4.39 -1.38
C ARG A 193 4.19 -5.90 -1.41
N GLU A 194 2.99 -6.37 -1.12
CA GLU A 194 2.65 -7.80 -1.16
C GLU A 194 2.65 -8.37 -2.59
N LEU A 195 2.35 -7.54 -3.58
CA LEU A 195 2.40 -7.96 -4.99
C LEU A 195 3.84 -8.11 -5.51
N LEU A 196 4.80 -7.36 -4.96
CA LEU A 196 6.19 -7.41 -5.40
C LEU A 196 6.83 -8.75 -5.06
N LYS A 197 7.65 -9.26 -5.99
CA LYS A 197 8.63 -10.32 -5.73
C LYS A 197 9.64 -9.87 -4.69
N GLU A 198 10.36 -10.81 -4.08
CA GLU A 198 11.44 -10.51 -3.15
C GLU A 198 12.54 -9.60 -3.77
N ASP A 199 12.86 -9.80 -5.05
CA ASP A 199 13.78 -8.97 -5.82
C ASP A 199 13.11 -7.78 -6.53
N GLY A 200 11.80 -7.55 -6.24
CA GLY A 200 10.99 -6.53 -6.89
C GLY A 200 11.23 -5.12 -6.34
N VAL A 201 10.86 -4.13 -7.14
CA VAL A 201 11.11 -2.71 -6.87
C VAL A 201 9.88 -1.86 -7.18
N ILE A 202 9.70 -0.78 -6.42
CA ILE A 202 8.67 0.23 -6.66
C ILE A 202 9.32 1.60 -6.91
N PHE A 203 8.77 2.32 -7.90
CA PHE A 203 9.10 3.71 -8.22
C PHE A 203 7.85 4.56 -7.96
N ILE A 204 8.01 5.68 -7.27
CA ILE A 204 6.91 6.55 -6.88
C ILE A 204 7.28 7.99 -7.19
N SER A 205 6.57 8.61 -8.12
CA SER A 205 6.73 10.04 -8.44
C SER A 205 6.05 10.89 -7.36
N ILE A 206 6.65 12.01 -7.02
CA ILE A 206 6.12 12.99 -6.06
C ILE A 206 6.79 14.35 -6.23
N ASP A 207 6.08 15.42 -5.90
CA ASP A 207 6.63 16.77 -5.76
C ASP A 207 6.90 17.15 -4.29
N ASP A 208 7.31 18.40 -4.06
CA ASP A 208 7.63 18.91 -2.73
C ASP A 208 6.45 18.93 -1.73
N ASN A 209 5.19 18.84 -2.21
CA ASN A 209 4.03 18.92 -1.32
C ASN A 209 3.93 17.74 -0.36
N GLU A 210 4.15 16.51 -0.85
CA GLU A 210 4.04 15.29 -0.05
C GLU A 210 5.36 14.48 0.01
N ASP A 211 6.46 15.06 -0.44
CA ASP A 211 7.80 14.44 -0.46
C ASP A 211 8.19 13.84 0.89
N LYS A 212 8.10 14.63 1.95
CA LYS A 212 8.51 14.21 3.30
C LYS A 212 7.59 13.12 3.86
N GLN A 213 6.28 13.28 3.64
CA GLN A 213 5.26 12.34 4.08
C GLN A 213 5.42 11.00 3.37
N LEU A 214 5.67 11.01 2.06
CA LEU A 214 5.91 9.81 1.29
C LEU A 214 7.16 9.06 1.76
N GLY A 215 8.28 9.75 1.96
CA GLY A 215 9.51 9.13 2.42
C GLY A 215 9.32 8.38 3.74
N LEU A 216 8.73 9.06 4.74
CA LEU A 216 8.46 8.45 6.05
C LEU A 216 7.45 7.28 5.96
N LEU A 217 6.46 7.40 5.09
CA LEU A 217 5.49 6.34 4.89
C LEU A 217 6.11 5.12 4.23
N CYS A 218 6.96 5.32 3.22
CA CYS A 218 7.67 4.24 2.55
C CYS A 218 8.65 3.53 3.50
N ASP A 219 9.33 4.26 4.38
CA ASP A 219 10.15 3.68 5.44
C ASP A 219 9.33 2.77 6.36
N GLU A 220 8.09 3.16 6.70
CA GLU A 220 7.19 2.33 7.51
C GLU A 220 6.68 1.09 6.75
N VAL A 221 6.33 1.24 5.46
CA VAL A 221 5.72 0.16 4.67
C VAL A 221 6.76 -0.82 4.16
N PHE A 222 7.84 -0.34 3.57
CA PHE A 222 8.88 -1.17 2.94
C PHE A 222 10.04 -1.49 3.87
N GLY A 223 10.22 -0.71 4.94
CA GLY A 223 11.39 -0.74 5.81
C GLY A 223 12.48 0.22 5.34
N GLN A 224 13.04 1.00 6.25
CA GLN A 224 14.10 1.98 5.97
C GLN A 224 15.34 1.35 5.28
N GLY A 225 15.69 0.12 5.64
CA GLY A 225 16.79 -0.63 5.03
C GLY A 225 16.60 -0.93 3.54
N ASN A 226 15.35 -0.89 3.06
CA ASN A 226 14.98 -1.17 1.67
C ASN A 226 14.91 0.08 0.78
N PHE A 227 15.22 1.25 1.32
CA PHE A 227 15.41 2.46 0.53
C PHE A 227 16.58 2.29 -0.45
N VAL A 228 16.32 2.54 -1.75
CA VAL A 228 17.33 2.44 -2.82
C VAL A 228 17.83 3.82 -3.21
N ALA A 229 16.91 4.70 -3.62
CA ALA A 229 17.27 6.04 -4.09
C ALA A 229 16.09 7.02 -4.03
N LYS A 230 16.41 8.30 -3.96
CA LYS A 230 15.54 9.42 -4.30
C LYS A 230 16.15 10.16 -5.48
N LEU A 231 15.48 10.12 -6.62
CA LEU A 231 15.98 10.65 -7.89
C LEU A 231 15.30 12.00 -8.18
N PRO A 232 16.02 13.12 -8.22
CA PRO A 232 15.46 14.37 -8.72
C PRO A 232 15.28 14.28 -10.23
N THR A 233 14.07 14.57 -10.71
CA THR A 233 13.69 14.51 -12.12
C THR A 233 13.41 15.92 -12.61
N ILE A 234 14.16 16.36 -13.61
CA ILE A 234 13.96 17.71 -14.18
C ILE A 234 12.68 17.70 -15.02
N MET A 235 11.69 18.50 -14.60
CA MET A 235 10.41 18.64 -15.29
C MET A 235 10.35 19.86 -16.20
N ASN A 236 10.93 20.97 -15.75
CA ASN A 236 10.91 22.22 -16.51
C ASN A 236 12.17 23.06 -16.23
N LEU A 237 13.09 23.12 -17.18
CA LEU A 237 14.32 23.89 -17.05
C LEU A 237 14.11 25.41 -16.85
N LYS A 238 12.96 25.95 -17.26
CA LYS A 238 12.62 27.35 -17.03
C LYS A 238 12.07 27.60 -15.64
N GLY A 239 11.70 26.51 -14.94
CA GLY A 239 11.06 26.54 -13.64
C GLY A 239 9.64 27.11 -13.65
N ASN A 240 8.86 26.74 -12.66
CA ASN A 240 7.64 27.44 -12.29
C ASN A 240 8.02 28.44 -11.19
N HIS A 241 7.70 29.72 -11.36
CA HIS A 241 7.95 30.71 -10.33
C HIS A 241 6.98 30.52 -9.17
N ASP A 242 7.51 30.29 -7.97
CA ASP A 242 6.73 30.45 -6.76
C ASP A 242 6.52 31.94 -6.41
N ASN A 243 5.69 32.18 -5.38
CA ASN A 243 5.42 33.56 -4.92
C ASN A 243 6.64 34.25 -4.26
N PHE A 244 7.73 33.51 -3.99
CA PHE A 244 8.95 33.98 -3.37
C PHE A 244 10.12 34.17 -4.35
N GLY A 245 9.91 33.87 -5.66
CA GLY A 245 10.87 34.13 -6.73
C GLY A 245 11.90 33.02 -6.93
N PHE A 246 11.74 31.87 -6.30
CA PHE A 246 12.52 30.67 -6.61
C PHE A 246 11.86 29.91 -7.76
N SER A 247 12.68 29.27 -8.59
CA SER A 247 12.18 28.43 -9.69
C SER A 247 12.16 27.00 -9.24
N ASP A 248 10.96 26.41 -9.23
CA ASP A 248 10.78 24.98 -9.03
C ASP A 248 10.97 24.27 -10.37
N THR A 249 12.01 23.45 -10.49
CA THR A 249 12.45 22.84 -11.75
C THR A 249 12.36 21.34 -11.77
N HIS A 250 12.09 20.70 -10.65
CA HIS A 250 12.20 19.26 -10.51
C HIS A 250 11.13 18.68 -9.58
N GLU A 251 10.90 17.41 -9.77
CA GLU A 251 10.13 16.52 -8.91
C GLU A 251 11.02 15.37 -8.46
N TYR A 252 10.50 14.44 -7.70
CA TYR A 252 11.26 13.31 -7.18
C TYR A 252 10.65 11.99 -7.61
N ILE A 253 11.52 10.97 -7.76
CA ILE A 253 11.09 9.58 -7.83
C ILE A 253 11.74 8.85 -6.66
N TYR A 254 10.92 8.36 -5.73
CA TYR A 254 11.35 7.44 -4.69
C TYR A 254 11.46 6.03 -5.23
N VAL A 255 12.54 5.35 -4.87
CA VAL A 255 12.79 3.96 -5.25
C VAL A 255 13.00 3.13 -3.99
N TYR A 256 12.16 2.12 -3.82
CA TYR A 256 12.26 1.14 -2.74
C TYR A 256 12.27 -0.27 -3.32
N ALA A 257 13.12 -1.14 -2.78
CA ALA A 257 13.05 -2.56 -3.03
C ALA A 257 12.09 -3.24 -2.04
N LYS A 258 11.52 -4.39 -2.37
CA LYS A 258 10.86 -5.23 -1.38
C LYS A 258 11.90 -5.79 -0.40
N ASN A 259 13.02 -6.28 -0.93
CA ASN A 259 14.19 -6.72 -0.18
C ASN A 259 15.45 -6.29 -0.93
N LYS A 260 16.15 -5.29 -0.41
CA LYS A 260 17.31 -4.67 -1.06
C LYS A 260 18.49 -5.63 -1.20
N ASP A 261 18.61 -6.60 -0.30
CA ASP A 261 19.75 -7.53 -0.29
C ASP A 261 19.75 -8.47 -1.49
N VAL A 262 18.59 -8.71 -2.10
CA VAL A 262 18.42 -9.59 -3.27
C VAL A 262 18.00 -8.83 -4.52
N CYS A 263 17.65 -7.55 -4.40
CA CYS A 263 17.27 -6.71 -5.53
C CYS A 263 18.48 -6.33 -6.36
N SER A 264 18.42 -6.54 -7.70
CA SER A 264 19.44 -6.11 -8.65
C SER A 264 18.80 -5.26 -9.73
N LEU A 265 19.17 -3.98 -9.76
CA LEU A 265 18.82 -3.08 -10.84
C LEU A 265 19.97 -3.13 -11.86
N GLY A 266 19.70 -3.61 -13.08
CA GLY A 266 20.68 -3.65 -14.16
C GLY A 266 21.24 -2.24 -14.44
N GLN A 267 22.54 -2.18 -14.65
CA GLN A 267 23.25 -0.98 -15.13
C GLN A 267 23.17 -0.91 -16.65
#